data_ba12cc572384480a79585f579eab2e97
#
_entry.id   ba12cc572384480a79585f579eab2e97
#
_cell.length_a   1.000
_cell.length_b   1.000
_cell.length_c   1.000
_cell.angle_alpha   90.00
_cell.angle_beta   90.00
_cell.angle_gamma   90.00
#
_symmetry.space_group_name_H-M   'P 1'
#
loop_
_entity.id
_entity.type
_entity.pdbx_description
1 polymer ?
#
loop_
_entity_poly.entity_id
_entity_poly.type
_entity_poly.pdbx_seq_one_letter_code
_entity_poly.pdbx_strand_id
1 'polypeptide(L)'
;RIPGTEDKYFYVWLDAPVGYMASFRHLCDRVDGLDFDEYWRAGSDCELYHFIGKDIMYFHTLFWPAVLQGAGFRTPTSVFAHGFLTVNGQKMSKSRGTFITARTYLDNLNPEFLRYYYAAKLGPTIEDIDLNLDDFVARVNSDLVGKLVNIASRCAGFINKRFDGRMADTLADDALFAEFADASETIAAHFEKREFSKAMRIVMALADKANRYIDEHKPWVMAKNEDQADEVQLVCTQGLNLFRSLMIYLAPVIPAVASGAREFLNEDEWRWQDARTPLLGHSINKFKPLLPRVDPKQVERMVDQSKDCLLYTSDAADEEA
;
A
#
# COMPACT_ATOMS: atom_id res chain seq x y z
N ARG A 1 -14.88 30.25 25.38
CA ARG A 1 -14.55 30.88 26.67
C ARG A 1 -14.95 29.95 27.81
N ILE A 2 -14.23 30.00 28.93
CA ILE A 2 -14.60 29.31 30.16
C ILE A 2 -15.66 30.16 30.85
N PRO A 3 -16.85 29.59 31.21
CA PRO A 3 -17.89 30.32 31.91
C PRO A 3 -17.36 30.99 33.18
N GLY A 4 -17.73 32.27 33.42
CA GLY A 4 -17.29 33.07 34.57
C GLY A 4 -15.86 33.64 34.45
N THR A 5 -15.24 33.61 33.28
CA THR A 5 -13.90 34.21 33.02
C THR A 5 -13.95 35.14 31.81
N GLU A 6 -13.15 36.22 31.82
CA GLU A 6 -13.15 37.21 30.72
C GLU A 6 -12.26 36.78 29.56
N ASP A 7 -11.05 36.24 29.80
CA ASP A 7 -10.02 35.96 28.77
C ASP A 7 -9.47 34.52 28.83
N LYS A 8 -10.26 33.56 29.36
CA LYS A 8 -9.85 32.16 29.39
C LYS A 8 -10.66 31.32 28.43
N TYR A 9 -9.99 30.41 27.76
CA TYR A 9 -10.59 29.49 26.82
C TYR A 9 -10.25 28.07 27.22
N PHE A 10 -11.15 27.12 26.92
CA PHE A 10 -10.80 25.71 27.01
C PHE A 10 -9.69 25.42 26.01
N TYR A 11 -8.80 24.54 26.40
CA TYR A 11 -7.79 24.05 25.48
C TYR A 11 -8.45 23.21 24.39
N VAL A 12 -8.05 23.42 23.15
CA VAL A 12 -8.70 22.83 21.96
C VAL A 12 -8.82 21.30 22.01
N TRP A 13 -7.93 20.62 22.68
CA TRP A 13 -7.96 19.17 22.82
C TRP A 13 -9.05 18.63 23.76
N LEU A 14 -9.81 19.50 24.45
CA LEU A 14 -11.01 19.08 25.18
C LEU A 14 -12.15 18.70 24.24
N ASP A 15 -12.21 19.30 23.06
CA ASP A 15 -13.27 19.05 22.08
C ASP A 15 -12.78 18.49 20.75
N ALA A 16 -11.57 18.81 20.31
CA ALA A 16 -11.05 18.39 19.01
C ALA A 16 -11.14 16.86 18.75
N PRO A 17 -10.80 15.97 19.71
CA PRO A 17 -10.91 14.53 19.49
C PRO A 17 -12.37 14.02 19.40
N VAL A 18 -13.36 14.78 19.89
CA VAL A 18 -14.79 14.47 19.72
C VAL A 18 -15.15 14.44 18.22
N GLY A 19 -14.37 15.13 17.38
CA GLY A 19 -14.49 15.08 15.93
C GLY A 19 -14.43 13.66 15.36
N TYR A 20 -13.70 12.73 15.97
CA TYR A 20 -13.68 11.31 15.57
C TYR A 20 -15.07 10.66 15.75
N MET A 21 -15.70 10.92 16.91
CA MET A 21 -17.04 10.41 17.20
C MET A 21 -18.09 11.07 16.31
N ALA A 22 -18.01 12.39 16.12
CA ALA A 22 -18.92 13.14 15.27
C ALA A 22 -18.85 12.69 13.82
N SER A 23 -17.64 12.47 13.29
CA SER A 23 -17.41 11.94 11.94
C SER A 23 -18.01 10.54 11.77
N PHE A 24 -17.78 9.65 12.74
CA PHE A 24 -18.33 8.30 12.69
C PHE A 24 -19.86 8.30 12.86
N ARG A 25 -20.40 9.13 13.73
CA ARG A 25 -21.86 9.30 13.86
C ARG A 25 -22.48 9.74 12.54
N HIS A 26 -21.88 10.74 11.89
CA HIS A 26 -22.33 11.17 10.57
C HIS A 26 -22.24 10.05 9.50
N LEU A 27 -21.27 9.16 9.60
CA LEU A 27 -21.19 7.99 8.72
C LEU A 27 -22.37 7.03 9.01
N CYS A 28 -22.65 6.72 10.28
CA CYS A 28 -23.78 5.87 10.69
C CYS A 28 -25.14 6.43 10.21
N ASP A 29 -25.29 7.75 10.19
CA ASP A 29 -26.52 8.40 9.70
C ASP A 29 -26.71 8.25 8.17
N ARG A 30 -25.68 7.83 7.43
CA ARG A 30 -25.69 7.72 5.96
C ARG A 30 -25.59 6.28 5.44
N VAL A 31 -25.16 5.36 6.27
CA VAL A 31 -24.91 3.96 5.88
C VAL A 31 -25.75 3.06 6.77
N ASP A 32 -26.71 2.40 6.16
CA ASP A 32 -27.56 1.43 6.86
C ASP A 32 -26.72 0.25 7.41
N GLY A 33 -27.07 -0.18 8.63
CA GLY A 33 -26.41 -1.31 9.29
C GLY A 33 -25.15 -0.95 10.07
N LEU A 34 -24.74 0.33 10.12
CA LEU A 34 -23.72 0.82 11.05
C LEU A 34 -24.36 1.43 12.28
N ASP A 35 -24.01 0.92 13.44
CA ASP A 35 -24.48 1.45 14.73
C ASP A 35 -23.33 2.13 15.49
N PHE A 36 -23.52 3.39 15.82
CA PHE A 36 -22.53 4.16 16.57
C PHE A 36 -22.19 3.53 17.93
N ASP A 37 -23.20 3.03 18.65
CA ASP A 37 -23.03 2.47 19.98
C ASP A 37 -22.29 1.13 19.94
N GLU A 38 -22.40 0.36 18.85
CA GLU A 38 -21.62 -0.86 18.65
C GLU A 38 -20.11 -0.61 18.74
N TYR A 39 -19.65 0.55 18.27
CA TYR A 39 -18.22 0.90 18.23
C TYR A 39 -17.77 1.71 19.45
N TRP A 40 -18.62 2.60 19.99
CA TRP A 40 -18.19 3.59 20.98
C TRP A 40 -18.69 3.36 22.40
N ARG A 41 -19.67 2.49 22.64
CA ARG A 41 -20.17 2.21 23.99
C ARG A 41 -19.10 1.53 24.86
N ALA A 42 -19.15 1.75 26.16
CA ALA A 42 -18.35 1.02 27.12
C ALA A 42 -18.63 -0.49 27.03
N GLY A 43 -17.57 -1.31 27.05
CA GLY A 43 -17.68 -2.77 26.95
C GLY A 43 -17.97 -3.30 25.54
N SER A 44 -17.83 -2.50 24.47
CA SER A 44 -17.90 -2.97 23.09
C SER A 44 -16.74 -3.94 22.79
N ASP A 45 -17.03 -5.02 22.05
CA ASP A 45 -16.05 -5.99 21.56
C ASP A 45 -15.38 -5.56 20.25
N CYS A 46 -15.86 -4.48 19.61
CA CYS A 46 -15.25 -3.92 18.42
C CYS A 46 -13.86 -3.33 18.72
N GLU A 47 -12.96 -3.42 17.77
CA GLU A 47 -11.62 -2.82 17.88
C GLU A 47 -11.63 -1.36 17.42
N LEU A 48 -10.95 -0.49 18.17
CA LEU A 48 -10.79 0.93 17.86
C LEU A 48 -9.32 1.30 17.89
N TYR A 49 -8.77 1.64 16.74
CA TYR A 49 -7.37 1.98 16.56
C TYR A 49 -7.20 3.45 16.18
N HIS A 50 -6.23 4.12 16.81
CA HIS A 50 -5.78 5.44 16.41
C HIS A 50 -4.40 5.36 15.76
N PHE A 51 -4.27 5.88 14.54
CA PHE A 51 -2.99 6.08 13.86
C PHE A 51 -2.67 7.56 13.85
N ILE A 52 -1.58 7.96 14.49
CA ILE A 52 -1.26 9.35 14.77
C ILE A 52 0.20 9.70 14.51
N GLY A 53 0.51 10.98 14.31
CA GLY A 53 1.87 11.48 14.39
C GLY A 53 2.40 11.49 15.83
N LYS A 54 3.71 11.33 16.01
CA LYS A 54 4.36 11.28 17.34
C LYS A 54 4.19 12.56 18.16
N ASP A 55 3.91 13.69 17.51
CA ASP A 55 3.71 15.01 18.14
C ASP A 55 2.42 15.10 18.98
N ILE A 56 1.42 14.29 18.67
CA ILE A 56 0.13 14.27 19.37
C ILE A 56 -0.06 13.02 20.24
N MET A 57 1.03 12.32 20.54
CA MET A 57 0.99 11.05 21.29
C MET A 57 0.37 11.23 22.68
N TYR A 58 0.81 12.26 23.45
CA TYR A 58 0.26 12.51 24.80
C TYR A 58 -1.24 12.75 24.82
N PHE A 59 -1.75 13.46 23.81
CA PHE A 59 -3.17 13.75 23.70
C PHE A 59 -4.00 12.50 23.43
N HIS A 60 -3.48 11.54 22.68
CA HIS A 60 -4.21 10.32 22.33
C HIS A 60 -4.00 9.17 23.31
N THR A 61 -2.90 9.17 24.08
CA THR A 61 -2.61 8.09 25.04
C THR A 61 -2.96 8.40 26.47
N LEU A 62 -3.07 9.68 26.84
CA LEU A 62 -3.41 10.09 28.21
C LEU A 62 -4.69 10.90 28.24
N PHE A 63 -4.77 11.99 27.49
CA PHE A 63 -5.84 12.95 27.59
C PHE A 63 -7.17 12.42 27.03
N TRP A 64 -7.17 11.96 25.79
CA TRP A 64 -8.35 11.43 25.11
C TRP A 64 -8.95 10.20 25.81
N PRO A 65 -8.19 9.18 26.23
CA PRO A 65 -8.73 8.09 27.02
C PRO A 65 -9.37 8.54 28.34
N ALA A 66 -8.79 9.54 29.02
CA ALA A 66 -9.39 10.09 30.25
C ALA A 66 -10.75 10.76 29.99
N VAL A 67 -10.85 11.53 28.89
CA VAL A 67 -12.12 12.16 28.47
C VAL A 67 -13.18 11.10 28.13
N LEU A 68 -12.82 10.08 27.35
CA LEU A 68 -13.72 8.99 26.98
C LEU A 68 -14.22 8.23 28.21
N GLN A 69 -13.32 7.86 29.11
CA GLN A 69 -13.68 7.14 30.33
C GLN A 69 -14.59 8.00 31.24
N GLY A 70 -14.26 9.30 31.40
CA GLY A 70 -15.07 10.22 32.16
C GLY A 70 -16.47 10.45 31.58
N ALA A 71 -16.62 10.31 30.25
CA ALA A 71 -17.90 10.45 29.55
C ALA A 71 -18.66 9.12 29.38
N GLY A 72 -18.14 8.00 29.89
CA GLY A 72 -18.76 6.68 29.81
C GLY A 72 -18.62 5.96 28.48
N PHE A 73 -17.67 6.40 27.64
CA PHE A 73 -17.34 5.73 26.38
C PHE A 73 -16.16 4.77 26.55
N ARG A 74 -15.99 3.88 25.58
CA ARG A 74 -14.83 2.99 25.52
C ARG A 74 -13.57 3.77 25.17
N THR A 75 -12.42 3.30 25.67
CA THR A 75 -11.10 3.79 25.25
C THR A 75 -10.62 3.07 24.00
N PRO A 76 -9.64 3.63 23.24
CA PRO A 76 -9.03 2.95 22.11
C PRO A 76 -8.43 1.60 22.48
N THR A 77 -8.55 0.61 21.59
CA THR A 77 -7.88 -0.69 21.72
C THR A 77 -6.37 -0.51 21.68
N SER A 78 -5.88 0.33 20.75
CA SER A 78 -4.48 0.71 20.67
C SER A 78 -4.29 2.06 19.98
N VAL A 79 -3.19 2.73 20.30
CA VAL A 79 -2.74 3.97 19.65
C VAL A 79 -1.38 3.71 19.01
N PHE A 80 -1.29 3.91 17.70
CA PHE A 80 -0.10 3.70 16.91
C PHE A 80 0.46 5.03 16.44
N ALA A 81 1.62 5.39 16.97
CA ALA A 81 2.33 6.60 16.59
C ALA A 81 3.37 6.32 15.52
N HIS A 82 3.51 7.21 14.56
CA HIS A 82 4.55 7.20 13.55
C HIS A 82 5.39 8.47 13.59
N GLY A 83 6.61 8.42 13.03
CA GLY A 83 7.50 9.56 12.89
C GLY A 83 7.02 10.58 11.87
N PHE A 84 7.80 11.65 11.70
CA PHE A 84 7.55 12.67 10.68
C PHE A 84 8.04 12.21 9.31
N LEU A 85 7.48 12.82 8.27
CA LEU A 85 7.97 12.68 6.91
C LEU A 85 8.95 13.82 6.61
N THR A 86 10.15 13.45 6.15
CA THR A 86 11.14 14.37 5.59
C THR A 86 11.24 14.15 4.08
N VAL A 87 11.78 15.11 3.36
CA VAL A 87 12.06 15.04 1.93
C VAL A 87 13.51 15.37 1.70
N ASN A 88 14.28 14.42 1.16
CA ASN A 88 15.75 14.53 0.99
C ASN A 88 16.45 15.00 2.28
N GLY A 89 16.11 14.39 3.42
CA GLY A 89 16.66 14.71 4.72
C GLY A 89 16.20 16.02 5.35
N GLN A 90 15.29 16.75 4.71
CA GLN A 90 14.79 18.03 5.21
C GLN A 90 13.33 17.91 5.68
N LYS A 91 13.02 18.56 6.80
CA LYS A 91 11.64 18.67 7.27
C LYS A 91 10.80 19.39 6.22
N MET A 92 9.62 18.84 5.91
CA MET A 92 8.64 19.49 5.05
C MET A 92 8.24 20.84 5.65
N SER A 93 8.46 21.91 4.91
CA SER A 93 8.17 23.29 5.32
C SER A 93 7.63 24.09 4.15
N LYS A 94 6.49 24.74 4.36
CA LYS A 94 5.90 25.64 3.36
C LYS A 94 6.85 26.80 3.07
N SER A 95 7.40 27.43 4.10
CA SER A 95 8.30 28.59 3.95
C SER A 95 9.65 28.28 3.26
N ARG A 96 10.06 27.00 3.21
CA ARG A 96 11.29 26.57 2.56
C ARG A 96 11.10 25.97 1.17
N GLY A 97 9.86 25.86 0.69
CA GLY A 97 9.56 25.23 -0.61
C GLY A 97 9.83 23.70 -0.66
N THR A 98 9.94 23.04 0.51
CA THR A 98 10.17 21.59 0.59
C THR A 98 8.88 20.79 0.86
N PHE A 99 7.73 21.46 0.77
CA PHE A 99 6.43 20.87 1.05
C PHE A 99 5.77 20.36 -0.24
N ILE A 100 5.68 19.05 -0.41
CA ILE A 100 4.97 18.42 -1.53
C ILE A 100 3.54 18.17 -1.09
N THR A 101 2.56 18.83 -1.73
CA THR A 101 1.14 18.56 -1.46
C THR A 101 0.73 17.20 -2.07
N ALA A 102 -0.27 16.56 -1.48
CA ALA A 102 -0.83 15.34 -2.05
C ALA A 102 -1.37 15.58 -3.48
N ARG A 103 -1.96 16.75 -3.74
CA ARG A 103 -2.45 17.12 -5.06
C ARG A 103 -1.30 17.20 -6.06
N THR A 104 -0.24 17.94 -5.77
CA THR A 104 0.93 18.06 -6.64
C THR A 104 1.56 16.70 -6.94
N TYR A 105 1.61 15.82 -5.94
CA TYR A 105 2.08 14.44 -6.16
C TYR A 105 1.17 13.69 -7.16
N LEU A 106 -0.14 13.70 -6.93
CA LEU A 106 -1.12 12.96 -7.73
C LEU A 106 -1.23 13.46 -9.18
N ASP A 107 -0.98 14.75 -9.41
CA ASP A 107 -0.99 15.33 -10.75
C ASP A 107 0.24 14.92 -11.59
N ASN A 108 1.30 14.39 -10.97
CA ASN A 108 2.54 13.99 -11.62
C ASN A 108 2.85 12.49 -11.56
N LEU A 109 2.44 11.81 -10.49
CA LEU A 109 2.88 10.45 -10.18
C LEU A 109 1.71 9.55 -9.73
N ASN A 110 1.84 8.27 -10.00
CA ASN A 110 0.87 7.29 -9.56
C ASN A 110 0.94 7.11 -8.03
N PRO A 111 -0.19 7.15 -7.29
CA PRO A 111 -0.22 6.97 -5.85
C PRO A 111 0.35 5.62 -5.38
N GLU A 112 0.24 4.57 -6.19
CA GLU A 112 0.74 3.22 -5.86
C GLU A 112 2.27 3.22 -5.63
N PHE A 113 3.00 4.07 -6.33
CA PHE A 113 4.45 4.20 -6.15
C PHE A 113 4.82 4.70 -4.76
N LEU A 114 4.12 5.70 -4.27
CA LEU A 114 4.36 6.27 -2.93
C LEU A 114 3.91 5.32 -1.83
N ARG A 115 2.76 4.65 -2.02
CA ARG A 115 2.26 3.64 -1.08
C ARG A 115 3.27 2.51 -0.91
N TYR A 116 3.81 1.98 -2.01
CA TYR A 116 4.85 0.96 -1.96
C TYR A 116 6.13 1.46 -1.28
N TYR A 117 6.60 2.65 -1.66
CA TYR A 117 7.82 3.22 -1.09
C TYR A 117 7.72 3.38 0.43
N TYR A 118 6.59 3.88 0.91
CA TYR A 118 6.36 3.98 2.34
C TYR A 118 6.27 2.61 3.01
N ALA A 119 5.51 1.67 2.44
CA ALA A 119 5.44 0.32 3.00
C ALA A 119 6.83 -0.34 3.09
N ALA A 120 7.70 -0.10 2.12
CA ALA A 120 9.07 -0.62 2.13
C ALA A 120 9.98 -0.01 3.22
N LYS A 121 9.58 1.13 3.82
CA LYS A 121 10.34 1.83 4.87
C LYS A 121 9.67 1.83 6.23
N LEU A 122 8.34 1.75 6.28
CA LEU A 122 7.55 1.81 7.51
C LEU A 122 7.78 0.58 8.40
N GLY A 123 8.02 0.86 9.68
CA GLY A 123 8.04 -0.10 10.77
C GLY A 123 7.08 0.31 11.89
N PRO A 124 7.01 -0.45 12.99
CA PRO A 124 6.15 -0.16 14.14
C PRO A 124 6.75 0.91 15.08
N THR A 125 7.82 1.59 14.68
CA THR A 125 8.56 2.57 15.47
C THR A 125 8.16 4.00 15.13
N ILE A 126 8.58 4.95 15.98
CA ILE A 126 8.34 6.40 15.82
C ILE A 126 9.45 7.10 15.04
N GLU A 127 10.27 6.36 14.32
CA GLU A 127 11.36 6.91 13.51
C GLU A 127 10.82 7.72 12.34
N ASP A 128 11.52 8.80 12.00
CA ASP A 128 11.17 9.64 10.86
C ASP A 128 11.46 8.91 9.56
N ILE A 129 10.59 9.13 8.56
CA ILE A 129 10.72 8.51 7.24
C ILE A 129 11.18 9.57 6.26
N ASP A 130 12.27 9.29 5.57
CA ASP A 130 12.76 10.16 4.52
C ASP A 130 12.27 9.71 3.14
N LEU A 131 11.57 10.61 2.44
CA LEU A 131 11.30 10.50 1.01
C LEU A 131 12.53 11.03 0.26
N ASN A 132 13.54 10.17 0.12
CA ASN A 132 14.64 10.44 -0.78
C ASN A 132 14.18 10.17 -2.21
N LEU A 133 14.17 11.19 -3.05
CA LEU A 133 13.56 11.12 -4.38
C LEU A 133 14.32 10.20 -5.34
N ASP A 134 15.65 10.12 -5.24
CA ASP A 134 16.46 9.22 -6.06
C ASP A 134 16.25 7.75 -5.64
N ASP A 135 16.27 7.47 -4.34
CA ASP A 135 15.95 6.13 -3.80
C ASP A 135 14.50 5.73 -4.15
N PHE A 136 13.57 6.67 -4.14
CA PHE A 136 12.19 6.44 -4.55
C PHE A 136 12.11 5.96 -6.01
N VAL A 137 12.72 6.67 -6.94
CA VAL A 137 12.74 6.29 -8.37
C VAL A 137 13.41 4.95 -8.57
N ALA A 138 14.58 4.76 -7.95
CA ALA A 138 15.36 3.53 -8.07
C ALA A 138 14.59 2.32 -7.53
N ARG A 139 14.02 2.44 -6.34
CA ARG A 139 13.29 1.37 -5.67
C ARG A 139 12.01 0.99 -6.40
N VAL A 140 11.17 1.96 -6.76
CA VAL A 140 9.93 1.70 -7.50
C VAL A 140 10.21 1.03 -8.84
N ASN A 141 11.19 1.54 -9.59
CA ASN A 141 11.57 0.98 -10.89
C ASN A 141 12.18 -0.40 -10.79
N SER A 142 12.99 -0.66 -9.76
CA SER A 142 13.58 -1.97 -9.51
C SER A 142 12.54 -2.98 -9.05
N ASP A 143 11.84 -2.68 -7.96
CA ASP A 143 11.00 -3.65 -7.26
C ASP A 143 9.67 -3.89 -7.97
N LEU A 144 8.92 -2.82 -8.28
CA LEU A 144 7.59 -2.98 -8.88
C LEU A 144 7.67 -3.31 -10.38
N VAL A 145 8.47 -2.57 -11.14
CA VAL A 145 8.53 -2.78 -12.59
C VAL A 145 9.54 -3.86 -12.97
N GLY A 146 10.76 -3.75 -12.47
CA GLY A 146 11.87 -4.64 -12.81
C GLY A 146 11.72 -6.06 -12.27
N LYS A 147 11.07 -6.24 -11.11
CA LYS A 147 10.86 -7.57 -10.53
C LYS A 147 9.41 -8.03 -10.69
N LEU A 148 8.45 -7.34 -10.08
CA LEU A 148 7.08 -7.82 -9.96
C LEU A 148 6.34 -7.89 -11.30
N VAL A 149 6.18 -6.76 -12.01
CA VAL A 149 5.46 -6.73 -13.30
C VAL A 149 6.21 -7.54 -14.36
N ASN A 150 7.53 -7.62 -14.27
CA ASN A 150 8.37 -8.38 -15.18
C ASN A 150 8.03 -9.88 -15.20
N ILE A 151 7.66 -10.48 -14.05
CA ILE A 151 7.25 -11.89 -13.96
C ILE A 151 6.08 -12.14 -14.91
N ALA A 152 5.00 -11.36 -14.78
CA ALA A 152 3.82 -11.51 -15.62
C ALA A 152 4.10 -11.22 -17.09
N SER A 153 4.86 -10.16 -17.41
CA SER A 153 5.14 -9.77 -18.79
C SER A 153 5.94 -10.81 -19.57
N ARG A 154 6.80 -11.55 -18.88
CA ARG A 154 7.66 -12.61 -19.48
C ARG A 154 6.91 -13.93 -19.73
N CYS A 155 5.78 -14.16 -19.04
CA CYS A 155 4.98 -15.39 -19.13
C CYS A 155 3.70 -15.20 -19.93
N ALA A 156 2.98 -14.11 -19.71
CA ALA A 156 1.65 -13.87 -20.26
C ALA A 156 1.61 -13.91 -21.79
N GLY A 157 2.65 -13.38 -22.45
CA GLY A 157 2.74 -13.34 -23.90
C GLY A 157 2.75 -14.73 -24.54
N PHE A 158 3.35 -15.72 -23.91
CA PHE A 158 3.36 -17.09 -24.39
C PHE A 158 2.01 -17.75 -24.20
N ILE A 159 1.43 -17.63 -23.01
CA ILE A 159 0.09 -18.18 -22.72
C ILE A 159 -0.96 -17.60 -23.68
N ASN A 160 -0.97 -16.26 -23.87
CA ASN A 160 -1.95 -15.62 -24.77
C ASN A 160 -1.78 -15.99 -26.25
N LYS A 161 -0.52 -16.13 -26.74
CA LYS A 161 -0.26 -16.28 -28.17
C LYS A 161 -0.24 -17.73 -28.65
N ARG A 162 0.14 -18.68 -27.78
CA ARG A 162 0.36 -20.07 -28.16
C ARG A 162 -0.71 -21.01 -27.61
N PHE A 163 -1.41 -20.61 -26.54
CA PHE A 163 -2.35 -21.47 -25.83
C PHE A 163 -3.70 -20.78 -25.65
N ASP A 164 -4.04 -19.82 -26.51
CA ASP A 164 -5.33 -19.09 -26.51
C ASP A 164 -5.72 -18.55 -25.11
N GLY A 165 -4.71 -18.14 -24.33
CA GLY A 165 -4.88 -17.64 -22.98
C GLY A 165 -5.04 -18.74 -21.91
N ARG A 166 -5.03 -20.03 -22.25
CA ARG A 166 -5.23 -21.13 -21.30
C ARG A 166 -3.94 -21.54 -20.62
N MET A 167 -3.95 -21.54 -19.30
CA MET A 167 -2.87 -22.05 -18.45
C MET A 167 -2.87 -23.58 -18.43
N ALA A 168 -1.75 -24.22 -18.10
CA ALA A 168 -1.63 -25.66 -17.95
C ALA A 168 -2.49 -26.19 -16.79
N ASP A 169 -2.82 -27.47 -16.85
CA ASP A 169 -3.64 -28.15 -15.85
C ASP A 169 -2.84 -28.60 -14.61
N THR A 170 -1.50 -28.40 -14.62
CA THR A 170 -0.59 -28.72 -13.52
C THR A 170 0.47 -27.64 -13.35
N LEU A 171 1.14 -27.62 -12.19
CA LEU A 171 2.34 -26.82 -11.97
C LEU A 171 3.59 -27.55 -12.49
N ALA A 172 4.62 -26.82 -12.80
CA ALA A 172 5.93 -27.37 -13.13
C ALA A 172 6.74 -27.72 -11.88
N ASP A 173 6.54 -26.97 -10.78
CA ASP A 173 7.24 -27.10 -9.51
C ASP A 173 6.29 -26.79 -8.34
N ASP A 174 5.69 -27.87 -7.80
CA ASP A 174 4.78 -27.78 -6.63
C ASP A 174 5.51 -27.30 -5.38
N ALA A 175 6.78 -27.65 -5.20
CA ALA A 175 7.55 -27.25 -4.03
C ALA A 175 7.83 -25.76 -4.03
N LEU A 176 8.17 -25.18 -5.17
CA LEU A 176 8.36 -23.74 -5.32
C LEU A 176 7.05 -22.99 -5.06
N PHE A 177 5.91 -23.49 -5.55
CA PHE A 177 4.61 -22.87 -5.27
C PHE A 177 4.27 -22.95 -3.78
N ALA A 178 4.50 -24.09 -3.15
CA ALA A 178 4.26 -24.29 -1.71
C ALA A 178 5.08 -23.30 -0.85
N GLU A 179 6.32 -23.00 -1.24
CA GLU A 179 7.13 -21.98 -0.55
C GLU A 179 6.45 -20.59 -0.56
N PHE A 180 5.85 -20.20 -1.70
CA PHE A 180 5.11 -18.95 -1.80
C PHE A 180 3.83 -18.98 -0.96
N ALA A 181 3.10 -20.09 -0.99
CA ALA A 181 1.88 -20.29 -0.20
C ALA A 181 2.17 -20.23 1.32
N ASP A 182 3.23 -20.88 1.78
CA ASP A 182 3.60 -20.94 3.21
C ASP A 182 4.10 -19.60 3.75
N ALA A 183 4.65 -18.73 2.90
CA ALA A 183 5.05 -17.38 3.29
C ALA A 183 3.84 -16.51 3.72
N SER A 184 2.61 -16.88 3.35
CA SER A 184 1.38 -16.12 3.62
C SER A 184 1.19 -15.78 5.10
N GLU A 185 1.42 -16.72 6.00
CA GLU A 185 1.23 -16.53 7.44
C GLU A 185 2.26 -15.56 8.04
N THR A 186 3.52 -15.69 7.61
CA THR A 186 4.58 -14.79 8.06
C THR A 186 4.36 -13.36 7.55
N ILE A 187 3.95 -13.21 6.30
CA ILE A 187 3.65 -11.89 5.71
C ILE A 187 2.45 -11.26 6.41
N ALA A 188 1.36 -12.02 6.63
CA ALA A 188 0.19 -11.55 7.37
C ALA A 188 0.57 -11.09 8.78
N ALA A 189 1.34 -11.89 9.52
CA ALA A 189 1.79 -11.54 10.86
C ALA A 189 2.63 -10.25 10.89
N HIS A 190 3.44 -9.98 9.85
CA HIS A 190 4.15 -8.71 9.73
C HIS A 190 3.22 -7.54 9.45
N PHE A 191 2.19 -7.70 8.62
CA PHE A 191 1.17 -6.66 8.40
C PHE A 191 0.42 -6.34 9.70
N GLU A 192 -0.03 -7.36 10.43
CA GLU A 192 -0.72 -7.22 11.72
C GLU A 192 0.12 -6.47 12.76
N LYS A 193 1.43 -6.75 12.79
CA LYS A 193 2.39 -6.08 13.67
C LYS A 193 2.87 -4.72 13.14
N ARG A 194 2.36 -4.27 12.00
CA ARG A 194 2.80 -3.03 11.30
C ARG A 194 4.29 -3.02 10.93
N GLU A 195 4.87 -4.19 10.77
CA GLU A 195 6.24 -4.39 10.31
C GLU A 195 6.30 -4.41 8.78
N PHE A 196 5.73 -3.38 8.13
CA PHE A 196 5.51 -3.33 6.68
C PHE A 196 6.80 -3.54 5.89
N SER A 197 7.91 -2.94 6.33
CA SER A 197 9.21 -3.11 5.66
C SER A 197 9.71 -4.55 5.67
N LYS A 198 9.38 -5.34 6.72
CA LYS A 198 9.72 -6.76 6.77
C LYS A 198 8.83 -7.54 5.80
N ALA A 199 7.52 -7.27 5.75
CA ALA A 199 6.62 -7.87 4.78
C ALA A 199 7.08 -7.62 3.35
N MET A 200 7.38 -6.36 3.00
CA MET A 200 7.88 -6.00 1.65
C MET A 200 9.17 -6.71 1.30
N ARG A 201 10.07 -6.88 2.26
CA ARG A 201 11.35 -7.59 2.04
C ARG A 201 11.13 -9.07 1.72
N ILE A 202 10.20 -9.74 2.40
CA ILE A 202 9.84 -11.13 2.11
C ILE A 202 9.22 -11.23 0.71
N VAL A 203 8.24 -10.37 0.40
CA VAL A 203 7.58 -10.36 -0.92
C VAL A 203 8.58 -10.14 -2.05
N MET A 204 9.53 -9.20 -1.88
CA MET A 204 10.55 -8.95 -2.91
C MET A 204 11.57 -10.10 -3.03
N ALA A 205 11.90 -10.79 -1.94
CA ALA A 205 12.74 -11.98 -1.98
C ALA A 205 12.05 -13.13 -2.75
N LEU A 206 10.75 -13.31 -2.57
CA LEU A 206 9.96 -14.25 -3.37
C LEU A 206 9.89 -13.83 -4.83
N ALA A 207 9.74 -12.54 -5.14
CA ALA A 207 9.77 -12.03 -6.51
C ALA A 207 11.13 -12.30 -7.19
N ASP A 208 12.24 -12.20 -6.46
CA ASP A 208 13.56 -12.58 -6.95
C ASP A 208 13.65 -14.07 -7.27
N LYS A 209 13.05 -14.95 -6.45
CA LYS A 209 12.96 -16.40 -6.72
C LYS A 209 12.13 -16.69 -7.98
N ALA A 210 10.97 -16.04 -8.14
CA ALA A 210 10.15 -16.19 -9.33
C ALA A 210 10.89 -15.77 -10.61
N ASN A 211 11.59 -14.62 -10.57
CA ASN A 211 12.40 -14.19 -11.71
C ASN A 211 13.56 -15.16 -12.02
N ARG A 212 14.23 -15.67 -10.98
CA ARG A 212 15.30 -16.67 -11.14
C ARG A 212 14.77 -17.94 -11.81
N TYR A 213 13.63 -18.46 -11.35
CA TYR A 213 12.98 -19.61 -11.96
C TYR A 213 12.74 -19.41 -13.46
N ILE A 214 12.20 -18.25 -13.85
CA ILE A 214 11.95 -17.91 -15.26
C ILE A 214 13.27 -17.76 -16.03
N ASP A 215 14.34 -17.19 -15.42
CA ASP A 215 15.65 -17.02 -16.02
C ASP A 215 16.38 -18.34 -16.23
N GLU A 216 16.20 -19.31 -15.36
CA GLU A 216 16.79 -20.65 -15.49
C GLU A 216 16.12 -21.46 -16.59
N HIS A 217 14.77 -21.42 -16.68
CA HIS A 217 14.01 -22.15 -17.70
C HIS A 217 13.98 -21.47 -19.06
N LYS A 218 14.11 -20.15 -19.13
CA LYS A 218 14.17 -19.36 -20.38
C LYS A 218 13.06 -19.70 -21.38
N PRO A 219 11.78 -19.51 -21.06
CA PRO A 219 10.67 -19.88 -21.93
C PRO A 219 10.77 -19.25 -23.33
N TRP A 220 11.44 -18.10 -23.50
CA TRP A 220 11.70 -17.47 -24.80
C TRP A 220 12.71 -18.23 -25.66
N VAL A 221 13.56 -19.10 -25.07
CA VAL A 221 14.46 -19.98 -25.79
C VAL A 221 13.73 -21.26 -26.15
N MET A 222 13.05 -21.89 -25.16
CA MET A 222 12.26 -23.11 -25.37
C MET A 222 11.16 -22.91 -26.43
N ALA A 223 10.54 -21.76 -26.47
CA ALA A 223 9.52 -21.40 -27.44
C ALA A 223 9.98 -21.36 -28.92
N LYS A 224 11.28 -21.47 -29.19
CA LYS A 224 11.80 -21.62 -30.56
C LYS A 224 11.70 -23.03 -31.09
N ASN A 225 11.49 -24.00 -30.19
CA ASN A 225 11.29 -25.41 -30.53
C ASN A 225 9.82 -25.80 -30.25
N GLU A 226 9.12 -26.26 -31.28
CA GLU A 226 7.72 -26.65 -31.17
C GLU A 226 7.50 -27.87 -30.25
N ASP A 227 8.50 -28.79 -30.20
CA ASP A 227 8.44 -29.97 -29.33
C ASP A 227 8.45 -29.64 -27.82
N GLN A 228 8.81 -28.39 -27.46
CA GLN A 228 8.86 -27.90 -26.08
C GLN A 228 7.60 -27.05 -25.73
N ALA A 229 6.56 -27.07 -26.52
CA ALA A 229 5.38 -26.24 -26.32
C ALA A 229 4.74 -26.48 -24.94
N ASP A 230 4.55 -27.72 -24.54
CA ASP A 230 3.96 -28.09 -23.24
C ASP A 230 4.83 -27.61 -22.07
N GLU A 231 6.16 -27.71 -22.18
CA GLU A 231 7.08 -27.20 -21.17
C GLU A 231 7.01 -25.67 -21.06
N VAL A 232 6.88 -24.95 -22.17
CA VAL A 232 6.68 -23.49 -22.17
C VAL A 232 5.39 -23.14 -21.47
N GLN A 233 4.30 -23.88 -21.71
CA GLN A 233 3.02 -23.66 -21.02
C GLN A 233 3.16 -23.87 -19.51
N LEU A 234 3.79 -24.97 -19.10
CA LEU A 234 4.01 -25.31 -17.69
C LEU A 234 4.84 -24.23 -16.97
N VAL A 235 5.99 -23.84 -17.56
CA VAL A 235 6.86 -22.81 -16.98
C VAL A 235 6.16 -21.46 -16.86
N CYS A 236 5.41 -21.06 -17.89
CA CYS A 236 4.67 -19.81 -17.85
C CYS A 236 3.47 -19.86 -16.88
N THR A 237 2.79 -21.01 -16.75
CA THR A 237 1.76 -21.23 -15.75
C THR A 237 2.30 -21.12 -14.34
N GLN A 238 3.46 -21.73 -14.08
CA GLN A 238 4.18 -21.57 -12.80
C GLN A 238 4.46 -20.10 -12.51
N GLY A 239 5.10 -19.38 -13.45
CA GLY A 239 5.44 -17.97 -13.29
C GLY A 239 4.22 -17.08 -13.00
N LEU A 240 3.08 -17.32 -13.65
CA LEU A 240 1.85 -16.58 -13.42
C LEU A 240 1.22 -16.90 -12.06
N ASN A 241 1.30 -18.13 -11.58
CA ASN A 241 0.85 -18.48 -10.23
C ASN A 241 1.71 -17.83 -9.14
N LEU A 242 3.04 -17.81 -9.30
CA LEU A 242 3.92 -17.10 -8.38
C LEU A 242 3.64 -15.60 -8.38
N PHE A 243 3.43 -14.99 -9.55
CA PHE A 243 3.01 -13.60 -9.68
C PHE A 243 1.69 -13.32 -8.96
N ARG A 244 0.70 -14.19 -9.13
CA ARG A 244 -0.61 -14.07 -8.48
C ARG A 244 -0.49 -14.04 -6.95
N SER A 245 0.27 -14.97 -6.36
CA SER A 245 0.50 -14.99 -4.90
C SER A 245 1.14 -13.69 -4.41
N LEU A 246 2.16 -13.17 -5.14
CA LEU A 246 2.79 -11.88 -4.81
C LEU A 246 1.81 -10.72 -4.89
N MET A 247 0.92 -10.70 -5.88
CA MET A 247 -0.09 -9.64 -6.03
C MET A 247 -1.14 -9.68 -4.93
N ILE A 248 -1.55 -10.86 -4.47
CA ILE A 248 -2.45 -11.02 -3.30
C ILE A 248 -1.79 -10.43 -2.06
N TYR A 249 -0.49 -10.73 -1.82
CA TYR A 249 0.24 -10.19 -0.66
C TYR A 249 0.44 -8.68 -0.73
N LEU A 250 0.53 -8.12 -1.92
CA LEU A 250 0.70 -6.68 -2.14
C LEU A 250 -0.63 -5.91 -2.26
N ALA A 251 -1.77 -6.59 -2.37
CA ALA A 251 -3.07 -5.93 -2.52
C ALA A 251 -3.37 -4.87 -1.44
N PRO A 252 -3.01 -5.06 -0.16
CA PRO A 252 -3.20 -4.01 0.85
C PRO A 252 -2.33 -2.76 0.62
N VAL A 253 -1.19 -2.91 -0.07
CA VAL A 253 -0.22 -1.83 -0.30
C VAL A 253 -0.48 -1.12 -1.63
N ILE A 254 -0.67 -1.88 -2.71
CA ILE A 254 -0.87 -1.37 -4.08
C ILE A 254 -2.18 -1.90 -4.69
N PRO A 255 -3.34 -1.48 -4.14
CA PRO A 255 -4.64 -2.05 -4.49
C PRO A 255 -5.04 -1.88 -5.94
N ALA A 256 -4.70 -0.75 -6.58
CA ALA A 256 -5.04 -0.53 -7.99
C ALA A 256 -4.24 -1.44 -8.92
N VAL A 257 -2.96 -1.69 -8.61
CA VAL A 257 -2.13 -2.66 -9.36
C VAL A 257 -2.65 -4.08 -9.17
N ALA A 258 -3.04 -4.44 -7.94
CA ALA A 258 -3.64 -5.73 -7.62
C ALA A 258 -4.97 -5.93 -8.38
N SER A 259 -5.80 -4.91 -8.46
CA SER A 259 -7.04 -4.94 -9.26
C SER A 259 -6.75 -5.16 -10.75
N GLY A 260 -5.76 -4.49 -11.32
CA GLY A 260 -5.34 -4.71 -12.71
C GLY A 260 -4.76 -6.11 -12.95
N ALA A 261 -4.03 -6.66 -11.98
CA ALA A 261 -3.51 -8.03 -12.05
C ALA A 261 -4.65 -9.06 -11.99
N ARG A 262 -5.66 -8.84 -11.15
CA ARG A 262 -6.84 -9.66 -11.03
C ARG A 262 -7.65 -9.66 -12.35
N GLU A 263 -7.89 -8.48 -12.94
CA GLU A 263 -8.52 -8.36 -14.25
C GLU A 263 -7.74 -9.14 -15.33
N PHE A 264 -6.40 -8.99 -15.33
CA PHE A 264 -5.53 -9.72 -16.24
C PHE A 264 -5.65 -11.24 -16.05
N LEU A 265 -5.66 -11.72 -14.81
CA LEU A 265 -5.78 -13.14 -14.49
C LEU A 265 -7.22 -13.65 -14.64
N ASN A 266 -8.18 -12.78 -14.99
CA ASN A 266 -9.59 -13.13 -15.16
C ASN A 266 -10.21 -13.78 -13.91
N GLU A 267 -9.95 -13.19 -12.75
CA GLU A 267 -10.46 -13.63 -11.45
C GLU A 267 -11.39 -12.59 -10.82
N ASP A 268 -12.27 -13.07 -9.96
CA ASP A 268 -13.09 -12.26 -9.06
C ASP A 268 -12.26 -11.70 -7.88
N GLU A 269 -12.90 -11.22 -6.82
CA GLU A 269 -12.19 -10.69 -5.66
C GLU A 269 -11.32 -11.74 -4.99
N TRP A 270 -10.08 -11.34 -4.69
CA TRP A 270 -9.15 -12.17 -3.97
C TRP A 270 -9.35 -12.09 -2.46
N ARG A 271 -9.27 -13.24 -1.83
CA ARG A 271 -9.06 -13.39 -0.38
C ARG A 271 -7.61 -13.74 -0.12
N TRP A 272 -7.12 -13.45 1.06
CA TRP A 272 -5.74 -13.76 1.44
C TRP A 272 -5.35 -15.23 1.25
N GLN A 273 -6.27 -16.13 1.60
CA GLN A 273 -6.06 -17.57 1.45
C GLN A 273 -5.94 -18.06 0.00
N ASP A 274 -6.42 -17.29 -0.97
CA ASP A 274 -6.38 -17.69 -2.38
C ASP A 274 -4.94 -17.76 -2.91
N ALA A 275 -3.99 -17.10 -2.22
CA ALA A 275 -2.55 -17.23 -2.49
C ALA A 275 -2.02 -18.67 -2.31
N ARG A 276 -2.76 -19.52 -1.61
CA ARG A 276 -2.39 -20.93 -1.31
C ARG A 276 -2.94 -21.93 -2.31
N THR A 277 -3.76 -21.50 -3.26
CA THR A 277 -4.39 -22.38 -4.26
C THR A 277 -3.94 -21.94 -5.65
N PRO A 278 -3.31 -22.83 -6.45
CA PRO A 278 -2.87 -22.45 -7.78
C PRO A 278 -4.05 -22.34 -8.76
N LEU A 279 -3.93 -21.45 -9.75
CA LEU A 279 -4.78 -21.39 -10.91
C LEU A 279 -4.29 -22.41 -11.95
N LEU A 280 -5.09 -23.42 -12.23
CA LEU A 280 -4.77 -24.49 -13.17
C LEU A 280 -5.87 -24.62 -14.22
N GLY A 281 -5.51 -24.90 -15.47
CA GLY A 281 -6.44 -24.99 -16.59
C GLY A 281 -7.30 -23.73 -16.79
N HIS A 282 -6.88 -22.61 -16.22
CA HIS A 282 -7.59 -21.34 -16.17
C HIS A 282 -7.27 -20.47 -17.39
N SER A 283 -8.25 -19.67 -17.84
CA SER A 283 -8.05 -18.76 -18.97
C SER A 283 -7.80 -17.33 -18.49
N ILE A 284 -6.71 -16.74 -18.94
CA ILE A 284 -6.32 -15.36 -18.63
C ILE A 284 -6.71 -14.39 -19.75
N ASN A 285 -6.91 -13.14 -19.42
CA ASN A 285 -7.12 -12.06 -20.37
C ASN A 285 -5.80 -11.62 -21.04
N LYS A 286 -5.89 -10.75 -22.04
CA LYS A 286 -4.70 -10.18 -22.68
C LYS A 286 -3.95 -9.30 -21.66
N PHE A 287 -2.65 -9.55 -21.54
CA PHE A 287 -1.81 -8.76 -20.65
C PHE A 287 -1.63 -7.34 -21.17
N LYS A 288 -1.87 -6.38 -20.29
CA LYS A 288 -1.51 -4.97 -20.45
C LYS A 288 -0.51 -4.59 -19.37
N PRO A 289 0.49 -3.73 -19.65
CA PRO A 289 1.44 -3.29 -18.63
C PRO A 289 0.69 -2.72 -17.41
N LEU A 290 0.93 -3.26 -16.23
CA LEU A 290 0.25 -2.87 -14.99
C LEU A 290 0.77 -1.55 -14.42
N LEU A 291 2.06 -1.29 -14.60
CA LEU A 291 2.73 -0.07 -14.16
C LEU A 291 3.80 0.37 -15.17
N PRO A 292 3.85 1.66 -15.51
CA PRO A 292 4.99 2.23 -16.21
C PRO A 292 6.18 2.41 -15.24
N ARG A 293 7.36 2.65 -15.78
CA ARG A 293 8.50 3.15 -14.99
C ARG A 293 8.25 4.60 -14.56
N VAL A 294 8.73 4.94 -13.37
CA VAL A 294 8.82 6.34 -12.94
C VAL A 294 9.89 7.03 -13.79
N ASP A 295 9.48 8.08 -14.51
CA ASP A 295 10.40 8.96 -15.21
C ASP A 295 10.93 10.04 -14.24
N PRO A 296 12.26 10.16 -14.06
CA PRO A 296 12.84 11.23 -13.22
C PRO A 296 12.30 12.63 -13.53
N LYS A 297 11.98 12.91 -14.80
CA LYS A 297 11.38 14.19 -15.19
C LYS A 297 10.00 14.45 -14.57
N GLN A 298 9.24 13.40 -14.25
CA GLN A 298 7.96 13.57 -13.54
C GLN A 298 8.21 14.01 -12.09
N VAL A 299 9.27 13.48 -11.46
CA VAL A 299 9.68 13.87 -10.12
C VAL A 299 10.20 15.29 -10.09
N GLU A 300 11.02 15.68 -11.07
CA GLU A 300 11.50 17.07 -11.21
C GLU A 300 10.32 18.06 -11.36
N ARG A 301 9.38 17.78 -12.25
CA ARG A 301 8.16 18.61 -12.41
C ARG A 301 7.36 18.72 -11.12
N MET A 302 7.18 17.61 -10.40
CA MET A 302 6.47 17.62 -9.11
C MET A 302 7.16 18.54 -8.10
N VAL A 303 8.49 18.50 -8.02
CA VAL A 303 9.26 19.37 -7.13
C VAL A 303 9.13 20.82 -7.53
N ASP A 304 9.21 21.15 -8.83
CA ASP A 304 9.10 22.52 -9.31
C ASP A 304 7.70 23.10 -9.09
N GLN A 305 6.65 22.34 -9.40
CA GLN A 305 5.27 22.73 -9.12
C GLN A 305 4.98 22.90 -7.62
N SER A 306 5.68 22.14 -6.76
CA SER A 306 5.55 22.31 -5.32
C SER A 306 6.10 23.65 -4.82
N LYS A 307 7.11 24.21 -5.50
CA LYS A 307 7.64 25.54 -5.19
C LYS A 307 6.67 26.65 -5.63
N ASP A 308 6.08 26.52 -6.81
CA ASP A 308 5.16 27.52 -7.37
C ASP A 308 3.85 27.63 -6.56
N CYS A 309 3.28 26.52 -6.08
CA CYS A 309 2.10 26.54 -5.21
C CYS A 309 2.30 27.32 -3.91
N LEU A 310 3.53 27.51 -3.46
CA LEU A 310 3.84 28.20 -2.22
C LEU A 310 3.95 29.72 -2.39
N LEU A 311 4.29 30.20 -3.59
CA LEU A 311 4.30 31.62 -3.91
C LEU A 311 2.87 32.20 -3.91
N TYR A 312 1.88 31.45 -4.43
CA TYR A 312 0.48 31.87 -4.45
C TYR A 312 -0.19 31.96 -3.06
N THR A 313 0.28 31.17 -2.08
CA THR A 313 -0.29 31.19 -0.70
C THR A 313 0.35 32.25 0.20
N SER A 314 1.54 32.76 -0.13
CA SER A 314 2.18 33.85 0.60
C SER A 314 1.56 35.20 0.24
N ASP A 315 1.20 35.40 -1.03
CA ASP A 315 0.58 36.65 -1.48
C ASP A 315 -0.86 36.81 -0.97
N ALA A 316 -1.59 35.70 -0.73
CA ALA A 316 -2.94 35.75 -0.18
C ALA A 316 -2.97 36.01 1.35
N ALA A 317 -1.88 35.76 2.06
CA ALA A 317 -1.78 36.03 3.50
C ALA A 317 -1.36 37.46 3.82
N ASP A 318 -0.73 38.16 2.85
CA ASP A 318 -0.32 39.55 3.00
C ASP A 318 -1.42 40.55 2.60
N GLU A 319 -2.52 40.10 1.96
CA GLU A 319 -3.69 40.94 1.64
C GLU A 319 -4.75 40.99 2.76
N GLU A 320 -4.66 40.20 3.82
CA GLU A 320 -5.57 40.22 4.98
C GLU A 320 -4.93 40.78 6.29
N ALA A 321 -3.80 41.50 6.23
CA ALA A 321 -3.17 42.09 7.40
C ALA A 321 -3.43 43.61 7.52
#